data_c9b6ff5842f164d96f3167c8cca73de3
#
_entry.id   c9b6ff5842f164d96f3167c8cca73de3
#
_cell.length_a   1.000
_cell.length_b   1.000
_cell.length_c   1.000
_cell.angle_alpha   90.00
_cell.angle_beta   90.00
_cell.angle_gamma   90.00
#
_symmetry.space_group_name_H-M   'P 1'
#
loop_
_entity.id
_entity.type
_entity.pdbx_description
1 polymer ?
#
loop_
_entity_poly.entity_id
_entity_poly.type
_entity_poly.pdbx_seq_one_letter_code
_entity_poly.pdbx_strand_id
1 'polypeptide(L)'
;MAKDHLNIIERALMLGISDKLNAATQAGTDGDGNIYVFGQFPETEELKFPAIVVQLVNSGFEENFFGDAVTFGSTSNNTSSGSGEVYGVTFLIHIFVDKDTSISVNSAPIKSGSASEIVYKQRRLINWLMLNIANSIMEIDWDQYEEDELEILERHLDQWRDIGFMPQAQWYGATAEFSLAFLNLR
;
A
#
# COMPACT_ATOMS: atom_id res chain seq x y z
N MET A 1 4.84 -25.03 9.12
CA MET A 1 5.68 -23.82 9.30
C MET A 1 4.71 -22.66 9.31
N ALA A 2 4.62 -21.85 10.37
CA ALA A 2 3.71 -20.72 10.38
C ALA A 2 4.09 -19.79 9.22
N LYS A 3 3.14 -19.46 8.36
CA LYS A 3 3.33 -18.52 7.26
C LYS A 3 3.48 -17.11 7.84
N ASP A 4 4.39 -16.35 7.29
CA ASP A 4 4.61 -14.96 7.70
C ASP A 4 3.62 -14.05 6.96
N HIS A 5 2.38 -14.02 7.44
CA HIS A 5 1.29 -13.24 6.85
C HIS A 5 1.60 -11.74 6.82
N LEU A 6 2.35 -11.22 7.81
CA LEU A 6 2.71 -9.80 7.82
C LEU A 6 3.61 -9.44 6.64
N ASN A 7 4.58 -10.30 6.33
CA ASN A 7 5.45 -10.11 5.18
C ASN A 7 4.68 -10.25 3.84
N ILE A 8 3.71 -11.18 3.78
CA ILE A 8 2.84 -11.34 2.61
C ILE A 8 2.03 -10.07 2.38
N ILE A 9 1.41 -9.51 3.43
CA ILE A 9 0.60 -8.29 3.35
C ILE A 9 1.46 -7.08 2.95
N GLU A 10 2.61 -6.89 3.61
CA GLU A 10 3.54 -5.80 3.27
C GLU A 10 3.97 -5.88 1.80
N ARG A 11 4.36 -7.08 1.36
CA ARG A 11 4.75 -7.32 -0.03
C ARG A 11 3.60 -7.07 -1.01
N ALA A 12 2.38 -7.49 -0.69
CA ALA A 12 1.19 -7.24 -1.51
C ALA A 12 0.93 -5.75 -1.67
N LEU A 13 1.04 -4.97 -0.58
CA LEU A 13 0.92 -3.51 -0.61
C LEU A 13 1.99 -2.88 -1.50
N MET A 14 3.25 -3.26 -1.30
CA MET A 14 4.37 -2.73 -2.09
C MET A 14 4.21 -3.03 -3.58
N LEU A 15 3.85 -4.27 -3.94
CA LEU A 15 3.65 -4.67 -5.33
C LEU A 15 2.45 -3.97 -5.95
N GLY A 16 1.30 -3.91 -5.26
CA GLY A 16 0.12 -3.23 -5.77
C GLY A 16 0.36 -1.74 -6.05
N ILE A 17 1.10 -1.05 -5.15
CA ILE A 17 1.51 0.34 -5.37
C ILE A 17 2.50 0.44 -6.54
N SER A 18 3.50 -0.45 -6.57
CA SER A 18 4.53 -0.45 -7.61
C SER A 18 3.95 -0.67 -8.99
N ASP A 19 3.10 -1.66 -9.16
CA ASP A 19 2.49 -2.00 -10.45
C ASP A 19 1.63 -0.85 -10.98
N LYS A 20 0.83 -0.22 -10.12
CA LYS A 20 -0.02 0.90 -10.51
C LYS A 20 0.77 2.14 -10.93
N LEU A 21 1.89 2.40 -10.26
CA LEU A 21 2.74 3.57 -10.49
C LEU A 21 3.91 3.29 -11.44
N ASN A 22 4.07 2.06 -11.92
CA ASN A 22 5.27 1.60 -12.61
C ASN A 22 6.55 1.98 -11.85
N ALA A 23 6.55 1.72 -10.54
CA ALA A 23 7.59 2.14 -9.62
C ALA A 23 8.61 1.03 -9.37
N ALA A 24 9.87 1.40 -9.15
CA ALA A 24 10.89 0.47 -8.69
C ALA A 24 10.64 0.12 -7.22
N THR A 25 10.70 -1.16 -6.88
CA THR A 25 10.61 -1.63 -5.50
C THR A 25 11.97 -2.06 -4.98
N GLN A 26 12.15 -2.02 -3.66
CA GLN A 26 13.33 -2.58 -3.00
C GLN A 26 13.47 -4.10 -3.24
N ALA A 27 12.39 -4.79 -3.60
CA ALA A 27 12.39 -6.21 -3.91
C ALA A 27 12.86 -6.56 -5.34
N GLY A 28 13.30 -5.58 -6.13
CA GLY A 28 13.96 -5.82 -7.42
C GLY A 28 13.03 -5.95 -8.62
N THR A 29 11.81 -5.43 -8.55
CA THR A 29 11.04 -5.21 -9.77
C THR A 29 11.56 -3.93 -10.43
N ASP A 30 12.16 -4.07 -11.59
CA ASP A 30 12.66 -2.96 -12.40
C ASP A 30 11.50 -2.20 -13.05
N GLY A 31 10.83 -1.35 -12.29
CA GLY A 31 10.00 -0.31 -12.85
C GLY A 31 10.86 0.71 -13.59
N ASP A 32 10.27 1.55 -14.44
CA ASP A 32 10.98 2.57 -15.24
C ASP A 32 11.68 3.68 -14.42
N GLY A 33 11.82 3.47 -13.11
CA GLY A 33 12.80 4.12 -12.27
C GLY A 33 12.49 5.54 -11.80
N ASN A 34 11.27 6.03 -12.01
CA ASN A 34 10.94 7.41 -11.60
C ASN A 34 10.24 7.53 -10.24
N ILE A 35 9.81 6.41 -9.65
CA ILE A 35 9.16 6.34 -8.34
C ILE A 35 9.73 5.13 -7.59
N TYR A 36 9.93 5.26 -6.29
CA TYR A 36 10.55 4.22 -5.48
C TYR A 36 9.63 3.83 -4.32
N VAL A 37 9.40 2.52 -4.15
CA VAL A 37 8.59 1.95 -3.06
C VAL A 37 9.48 1.13 -2.13
N PHE A 38 9.43 1.44 -0.85
CA PHE A 38 10.23 0.80 0.20
C PHE A 38 9.33 0.19 1.28
N GLY A 39 9.67 -0.99 1.78
CA GLY A 39 9.00 -1.64 2.93
C GLY A 39 9.44 -1.09 4.29
N GLN A 40 10.52 -0.32 4.32
CA GLN A 40 11.04 0.36 5.51
C GLN A 40 11.76 1.62 5.08
N PHE A 41 11.99 2.53 6.03
CA PHE A 41 12.80 3.72 5.73
C PHE A 41 14.20 3.30 5.27
N PRO A 42 14.60 3.66 4.04
CA PRO A 42 15.95 3.40 3.56
C PRO A 42 16.97 4.25 4.33
N GLU A 43 18.23 3.85 4.31
CA GLU A 43 19.31 4.70 4.79
C GLU A 43 19.36 6.00 3.97
N THR A 44 19.80 7.10 4.59
CA THR A 44 19.70 8.45 4.00
C THR A 44 20.40 8.55 2.65
N GLU A 45 21.45 7.76 2.43
CA GLU A 45 22.21 7.72 1.17
C GLU A 45 21.49 6.95 0.03
N GLU A 46 20.53 6.11 0.38
CA GLU A 46 19.75 5.30 -0.56
C GLU A 46 18.39 5.92 -0.91
N LEU A 47 18.01 7.00 -0.23
CA LEU A 47 16.71 7.64 -0.43
C LEU A 47 16.66 8.33 -1.80
N LYS A 48 15.80 7.79 -2.68
CA LYS A 48 15.52 8.34 -4.01
C LYS A 48 14.11 8.89 -4.06
N PHE A 49 13.90 9.97 -4.79
CA PHE A 49 12.60 10.65 -4.85
C PHE A 49 11.92 10.52 -6.22
N PRO A 50 10.60 10.46 -6.27
CA PRO A 50 9.67 10.37 -5.14
C PRO A 50 9.79 9.01 -4.44
N ALA A 51 9.71 9.03 -3.12
CA ALA A 51 9.75 7.83 -2.30
C ALA A 51 8.38 7.56 -1.68
N ILE A 52 7.97 6.30 -1.69
CA ILE A 52 6.81 5.79 -0.97
C ILE A 52 7.34 4.76 0.01
N VAL A 53 7.04 4.92 1.29
CA VAL A 53 7.47 3.98 2.34
C VAL A 53 6.24 3.34 2.96
N VAL A 54 6.16 2.02 2.91
CA VAL A 54 5.11 1.22 3.54
C VAL A 54 5.68 0.66 4.83
N GLN A 55 5.36 1.27 5.96
CA GLN A 55 5.94 0.93 7.26
C GLN A 55 4.91 0.19 8.13
N LEU A 56 5.22 -1.02 8.57
CA LEU A 56 4.46 -1.73 9.60
C LEU A 56 4.59 -0.97 10.93
N VAL A 57 3.46 -0.61 11.54
CA VAL A 57 3.43 0.13 12.81
C VAL A 57 2.94 -0.74 13.94
N ASN A 58 1.87 -1.49 13.70
CA ASN A 58 1.24 -2.33 14.70
C ASN A 58 0.73 -3.61 14.09
N SER A 59 0.83 -4.68 14.87
CA SER A 59 0.20 -5.97 14.55
C SER A 59 -0.20 -6.63 15.85
N GLY A 60 -1.40 -7.20 15.91
CA GLY A 60 -1.88 -7.84 17.11
C GLY A 60 -3.24 -8.48 16.93
N PHE A 61 -3.73 -9.07 17.99
CA PHE A 61 -5.09 -9.57 18.02
C PHE A 61 -6.06 -8.39 18.09
N GLU A 62 -7.12 -8.44 17.32
CA GLU A 62 -8.26 -7.54 17.47
C GLU A 62 -8.95 -7.85 18.81
N GLU A 63 -8.94 -6.87 19.73
CA GLU A 63 -9.49 -7.05 21.09
C GLU A 63 -10.97 -7.44 21.13
N ASN A 64 -11.71 -7.18 20.05
CA ASN A 64 -13.15 -7.46 19.96
C ASN A 64 -13.50 -8.93 19.67
N PHE A 65 -12.50 -9.77 19.41
CA PHE A 65 -12.68 -11.18 19.05
C PHE A 65 -12.03 -12.15 20.04
N PHE A 66 -11.85 -11.73 21.28
CA PHE A 66 -11.31 -12.58 22.32
C PHE A 66 -12.24 -13.75 22.62
N GLY A 67 -11.79 -14.94 22.31
CA GLY A 67 -12.21 -16.17 22.96
C GLY A 67 -13.06 -17.14 22.17
N ASP A 68 -13.65 -16.78 21.05
CA ASP A 68 -14.38 -17.72 20.23
C ASP A 68 -13.66 -17.96 18.91
N ALA A 69 -13.26 -19.20 18.67
CA ALA A 69 -12.83 -19.63 17.35
C ALA A 69 -13.95 -19.30 16.36
N VAL A 70 -13.68 -18.40 15.42
CA VAL A 70 -14.66 -18.05 14.40
C VAL A 70 -14.87 -19.28 13.54
N THR A 71 -16.09 -19.84 13.55
CA THR A 71 -16.43 -20.99 12.72
C THR A 71 -17.08 -20.49 11.45
N PHE A 72 -16.42 -20.70 10.31
CA PHE A 72 -16.98 -20.36 9.01
C PHE A 72 -17.76 -21.54 8.46
N GLY A 73 -19.00 -21.27 8.07
CA GLY A 73 -19.84 -22.21 7.34
C GLY A 73 -19.97 -21.78 5.88
N SER A 74 -19.49 -22.59 4.96
CA SER A 74 -19.79 -22.40 3.55
C SER A 74 -21.26 -22.69 3.28
N THR A 75 -21.95 -21.78 2.63
CA THR A 75 -23.35 -21.92 2.22
C THR A 75 -23.55 -22.69 0.92
N SER A 76 -22.52 -23.21 0.29
CA SER A 76 -22.62 -24.01 -0.93
C SER A 76 -21.75 -25.25 -0.88
N ASN A 77 -22.35 -26.39 -0.54
CA ASN A 77 -21.93 -27.76 -0.83
C ASN A 77 -20.48 -28.21 -0.55
N ASN A 78 -19.60 -27.38 -0.06
CA ASN A 78 -18.28 -27.74 0.44
C ASN A 78 -18.19 -27.34 1.91
N THR A 79 -18.34 -28.30 2.79
CA THR A 79 -18.22 -28.14 4.24
C THR A 79 -16.75 -28.19 4.64
N SER A 80 -16.02 -27.12 4.44
CA SER A 80 -14.78 -26.89 5.17
C SER A 80 -15.10 -25.97 6.35
N SER A 81 -15.27 -26.56 7.53
CA SER A 81 -15.27 -25.81 8.78
C SER A 81 -13.83 -25.63 9.22
N GLY A 82 -13.32 -24.41 9.21
CA GLY A 82 -12.03 -24.04 9.76
C GLY A 82 -12.20 -23.28 11.07
N SER A 83 -11.23 -23.36 11.94
CA SER A 83 -11.07 -22.43 13.06
C SER A 83 -9.90 -21.51 12.75
N GLY A 84 -10.04 -20.24 13.05
CA GLY A 84 -9.00 -19.25 12.78
C GLY A 84 -8.96 -18.17 13.86
N GLU A 85 -7.91 -17.39 13.85
CA GLU A 85 -7.75 -16.23 14.73
C GLU A 85 -7.76 -14.95 13.88
N VAL A 86 -8.47 -13.92 14.34
CA VAL A 86 -8.50 -12.62 13.66
C VAL A 86 -7.35 -11.78 14.16
N TYR A 87 -6.58 -11.24 13.23
CA TYR A 87 -5.48 -10.34 13.51
C TYR A 87 -5.73 -8.99 12.85
N GLY A 88 -5.44 -7.92 13.60
CA GLY A 88 -5.36 -6.57 13.07
C GLY A 88 -3.92 -6.19 12.73
N VAL A 89 -3.72 -5.49 11.64
CA VAL A 89 -2.42 -4.93 11.26
C VAL A 89 -2.60 -3.51 10.73
N THR A 90 -1.66 -2.64 11.10
CA THR A 90 -1.65 -1.25 10.67
C THR A 90 -0.32 -0.90 10.03
N PHE A 91 -0.40 -0.31 8.85
CA PHE A 91 0.73 0.25 8.13
C PHE A 91 0.59 1.77 8.03
N LEU A 92 1.70 2.49 8.13
CA LEU A 92 1.80 3.88 7.70
C LEU A 92 2.37 3.92 6.29
N ILE A 93 1.70 4.66 5.43
CA ILE A 93 2.14 4.90 4.06
C ILE A 93 2.61 6.33 3.97
N HIS A 94 3.90 6.51 3.79
CA HIS A 94 4.53 7.81 3.68
C HIS A 94 4.86 8.11 2.22
N ILE A 95 4.66 9.35 1.81
CA ILE A 95 5.08 9.86 0.51
C ILE A 95 6.05 11.00 0.73
N PHE A 96 7.19 10.96 0.04
CA PHE A 96 8.20 12.02 0.06
C PHE A 96 8.52 12.44 -1.37
N VAL A 97 8.50 13.73 -1.63
CA VAL A 97 8.79 14.33 -2.93
C VAL A 97 9.80 15.45 -2.74
N ASP A 98 10.95 15.32 -3.36
CA ASP A 98 11.95 16.39 -3.40
C ASP A 98 11.41 17.60 -4.19
N LYS A 99 11.89 18.80 -3.87
CA LYS A 99 11.45 20.05 -4.48
C LYS A 99 11.67 20.11 -6.00
N ASP A 100 12.69 19.40 -6.49
CA ASP A 100 13.13 19.43 -7.88
C ASP A 100 12.57 18.25 -8.70
N THR A 101 11.99 17.26 -8.04
CA THR A 101 11.40 16.07 -8.67
C THR A 101 10.15 16.40 -9.47
N SER A 102 10.06 15.84 -10.66
CA SER A 102 8.89 15.94 -11.53
C SER A 102 8.61 14.63 -12.24
N ILE A 103 7.33 14.33 -12.43
CA ILE A 103 6.86 13.18 -13.20
C ILE A 103 5.96 13.68 -14.31
N SER A 104 6.19 13.17 -15.52
CA SER A 104 5.37 13.39 -16.69
C SER A 104 4.42 12.22 -16.91
N VAL A 105 3.15 12.50 -17.04
CA VAL A 105 2.11 11.50 -17.29
C VAL A 105 1.33 11.87 -18.55
N ASN A 106 1.21 10.94 -19.47
CA ASN A 106 0.36 11.10 -20.64
C ASN A 106 -1.11 11.06 -20.22
N SER A 107 -1.83 12.15 -20.41
CA SER A 107 -3.28 12.18 -20.15
C SER A 107 -4.06 11.76 -21.39
N ALA A 108 -5.15 11.03 -21.17
CA ALA A 108 -6.14 10.85 -22.22
C ALA A 108 -6.72 12.21 -22.65
N PRO A 109 -7.04 12.43 -23.94
CA PRO A 109 -7.59 13.70 -24.40
C PRO A 109 -8.95 13.97 -23.73
N ILE A 110 -9.09 15.16 -23.14
CA ILE A 110 -10.34 15.60 -22.45
C ILE A 110 -11.46 15.87 -23.46
N LYS A 111 -11.12 16.16 -24.70
CA LYS A 111 -12.01 16.29 -25.87
C LYS A 111 -11.25 15.77 -27.08
N SER A 112 -11.87 15.70 -28.25
CA SER A 112 -11.27 15.23 -29.51
C SER A 112 -9.98 16.00 -29.89
N GLY A 113 -8.94 15.87 -29.08
CA GLY A 113 -7.63 16.48 -29.22
C GLY A 113 -6.52 15.46 -28.99
N SER A 114 -5.29 15.83 -29.26
CA SER A 114 -4.13 15.00 -28.95
C SER A 114 -3.96 14.80 -27.46
N ALA A 115 -3.49 13.62 -27.04
CA ALA A 115 -3.06 13.39 -25.66
C ALA A 115 -2.03 14.48 -25.29
N SER A 116 -2.19 15.08 -24.12
CA SER A 116 -1.27 16.08 -23.60
C SER A 116 -0.46 15.49 -22.46
N GLU A 117 0.82 15.78 -22.46
CA GLU A 117 1.70 15.46 -21.36
C GLU A 117 1.40 16.40 -20.18
N ILE A 118 1.12 15.84 -19.00
CA ILE A 118 0.94 16.60 -17.76
C ILE A 118 2.15 16.38 -16.89
N VAL A 119 2.81 17.47 -16.50
CA VAL A 119 3.94 17.44 -15.59
C VAL A 119 3.46 17.73 -14.17
N TYR A 120 3.67 16.78 -13.28
CA TYR A 120 3.40 16.90 -11.85
C TYR A 120 4.69 17.25 -11.11
N LYS A 121 4.61 18.26 -10.23
CA LYS A 121 5.74 18.73 -9.39
C LYS A 121 5.25 19.06 -8.00
N GLN A 122 6.13 18.90 -7.01
CA GLN A 122 5.91 19.35 -5.63
C GLN A 122 4.54 18.88 -5.08
N ARG A 123 3.72 19.80 -4.54
CA ARG A 123 2.41 19.47 -3.95
C ARG A 123 1.44 18.84 -4.96
N ARG A 124 1.49 19.19 -6.24
CA ARG A 124 0.66 18.55 -7.26
C ARG A 124 1.06 17.10 -7.47
N LEU A 125 2.36 16.80 -7.36
CA LEU A 125 2.87 15.44 -7.42
C LEU A 125 2.43 14.63 -6.19
N ILE A 126 2.51 15.19 -4.98
CA ILE A 126 1.97 14.57 -3.77
C ILE A 126 0.48 14.20 -3.96
N ASN A 127 -0.35 15.14 -4.41
CA ASN A 127 -1.77 14.88 -4.59
C ASN A 127 -2.06 13.78 -5.63
N TRP A 128 -1.27 13.76 -6.71
CA TRP A 128 -1.36 12.73 -7.72
C TRP A 128 -0.97 11.36 -7.17
N LEU A 129 0.13 11.28 -6.40
CA LEU A 129 0.58 10.06 -5.74
C LEU A 129 -0.46 9.57 -4.72
N MET A 130 -0.98 10.44 -3.84
CA MET A 130 -2.01 10.08 -2.86
C MET A 130 -3.21 9.39 -3.52
N LEU A 131 -3.72 9.98 -4.61
CA LEU A 131 -4.87 9.42 -5.34
C LEU A 131 -4.54 8.05 -5.94
N ASN A 132 -3.39 7.91 -6.61
CA ASN A 132 -3.02 6.66 -7.26
C ASN A 132 -2.69 5.56 -6.26
N ILE A 133 -2.05 5.87 -5.15
CA ILE A 133 -1.78 4.91 -4.07
C ILE A 133 -3.09 4.45 -3.43
N ALA A 134 -4.01 5.37 -3.12
CA ALA A 134 -5.31 5.00 -2.57
C ALA A 134 -6.07 4.04 -3.50
N ASN A 135 -6.09 4.34 -4.79
CA ASN A 135 -6.71 3.47 -5.79
C ASN A 135 -6.01 2.11 -5.87
N SER A 136 -4.66 2.09 -5.90
CA SER A 136 -3.91 0.84 -6.00
C SER A 136 -4.16 -0.10 -4.83
N ILE A 137 -4.16 0.42 -3.60
CA ILE A 137 -4.42 -0.37 -2.39
C ILE A 137 -5.84 -0.95 -2.38
N MET A 138 -6.82 -0.15 -2.82
CA MET A 138 -8.21 -0.61 -2.89
C MET A 138 -8.47 -1.60 -4.03
N GLU A 139 -7.62 -1.62 -5.06
CA GLU A 139 -7.68 -2.53 -6.21
C GLU A 139 -6.88 -3.83 -6.00
N ILE A 140 -6.12 -4.00 -4.89
CA ILE A 140 -5.41 -5.24 -4.62
C ILE A 140 -6.40 -6.40 -4.57
N ASP A 141 -6.15 -7.40 -5.40
CA ASP A 141 -6.86 -8.67 -5.40
C ASP A 141 -6.27 -9.56 -4.30
N TRP A 142 -6.95 -9.60 -3.17
CA TRP A 142 -6.51 -10.40 -2.04
C TRP A 142 -6.83 -11.88 -2.18
N ASP A 143 -7.75 -12.26 -3.07
CA ASP A 143 -8.15 -13.66 -3.29
C ASP A 143 -6.98 -14.49 -3.83
N GLN A 144 -6.01 -13.85 -4.51
CA GLN A 144 -4.78 -14.52 -4.95
C GLN A 144 -3.89 -15.05 -3.81
N TYR A 145 -4.14 -14.60 -2.56
CA TYR A 145 -3.39 -15.01 -1.37
C TYR A 145 -4.14 -16.03 -0.49
N GLU A 146 -5.33 -16.51 -0.92
CA GLU A 146 -6.09 -17.54 -0.19
C GLU A 146 -5.29 -18.84 -0.03
N GLU A 147 -4.49 -19.22 -1.02
CA GLU A 147 -3.59 -20.39 -0.93
C GLU A 147 -2.54 -20.25 0.17
N ASP A 148 -2.27 -19.02 0.61
CA ASP A 148 -1.41 -18.70 1.73
C ASP A 148 -2.13 -18.73 3.08
N GLU A 149 -3.39 -19.18 3.12
CA GLU A 149 -4.22 -19.23 4.33
C GLU A 149 -4.50 -17.82 4.88
N LEU A 150 -4.50 -16.81 4.01
CA LEU A 150 -4.77 -15.42 4.33
C LEU A 150 -6.13 -15.03 3.76
N GLU A 151 -7.08 -14.73 4.63
CA GLU A 151 -8.39 -14.20 4.27
C GLU A 151 -8.55 -12.80 4.84
N ILE A 152 -8.73 -11.80 3.98
CA ILE A 152 -8.92 -10.42 4.40
C ILE A 152 -10.39 -10.18 4.73
N LEU A 153 -10.66 -9.84 5.98
CA LEU A 153 -12.00 -9.58 6.49
C LEU A 153 -12.41 -8.12 6.32
N GLU A 154 -11.49 -7.21 6.59
CA GLU A 154 -11.74 -5.78 6.55
C GLU A 154 -10.47 -5.03 6.13
N ARG A 155 -10.65 -3.91 5.42
CA ARG A 155 -9.58 -3.01 5.05
C ARG A 155 -10.05 -1.56 5.11
N HIS A 156 -9.20 -0.69 5.61
CA HIS A 156 -9.49 0.72 5.77
C HIS A 156 -8.26 1.57 5.47
N LEU A 157 -8.42 2.58 4.63
CA LEU A 157 -7.41 3.60 4.40
C LEU A 157 -7.94 4.93 4.96
N ASP A 158 -7.24 5.46 5.94
CA ASP A 158 -7.55 6.74 6.54
C ASP A 158 -7.28 7.91 5.59
N GLN A 159 -7.82 9.06 5.97
CA GLN A 159 -7.56 10.29 5.24
C GLN A 159 -6.08 10.64 5.28
N TRP A 160 -5.55 11.02 4.12
CA TRP A 160 -4.19 11.53 3.99
C TRP A 160 -3.97 12.79 4.82
N ARG A 161 -2.86 12.83 5.53
CA ARG A 161 -2.36 14.00 6.25
C ARG A 161 -1.22 14.62 5.45
N ASP A 162 -1.42 15.85 4.98
CA ASP A 162 -0.38 16.64 4.31
C ASP A 162 0.60 17.15 5.37
N ILE A 163 1.85 16.72 5.30
CA ILE A 163 2.94 17.19 6.18
C ILE A 163 3.44 18.57 5.69
N GLY A 164 3.20 18.89 4.44
CA GLY A 164 3.66 20.12 3.81
C GLY A 164 5.13 20.10 3.40
N PHE A 165 5.68 21.29 3.17
CA PHE A 165 7.09 21.46 2.82
C PHE A 165 7.97 21.52 4.06
N MET A 166 9.02 20.73 4.09
CA MET A 166 10.04 20.70 5.14
C MET A 166 11.31 21.42 4.66
N PRO A 167 11.52 22.69 5.05
CA PRO A 167 12.60 23.52 4.49
C PRO A 167 14.01 22.97 4.75
N GLN A 168 14.21 22.33 5.91
CA GLN A 168 15.51 21.76 6.28
C GLN A 168 15.88 20.55 5.41
N ALA A 169 14.90 19.75 5.06
CA ALA A 169 15.07 18.54 4.25
C ALA A 169 14.84 18.77 2.76
N GLN A 170 14.29 19.92 2.38
CA GLN A 170 13.99 20.31 0.99
C GLN A 170 13.00 19.37 0.28
N TRP A 171 12.06 18.75 1.03
CA TRP A 171 11.04 17.87 0.47
C TRP A 171 9.64 18.18 0.99
N TYR A 172 8.64 17.69 0.26
CA TYR A 172 7.22 17.67 0.62
C TYR A 172 6.85 16.27 1.09
N GLY A 173 5.92 16.18 2.03
CA GLY A 173 5.48 14.89 2.55
C GLY A 173 3.99 14.79 2.74
N ALA A 174 3.49 13.54 2.70
CA ALA A 174 2.17 13.17 3.13
C ALA A 174 2.21 11.78 3.77
N THR A 175 1.25 11.50 4.64
CA THR A 175 1.12 10.18 5.27
C THR A 175 -0.34 9.78 5.40
N ALA A 176 -0.62 8.49 5.31
CA ALA A 176 -1.91 7.90 5.64
C ALA A 176 -1.70 6.61 6.43
N GLU A 177 -2.68 6.24 7.21
CA GLU A 177 -2.75 4.98 7.92
C GLU A 177 -3.61 4.01 7.11
N PHE A 178 -3.11 2.80 6.89
CA PHE A 178 -3.84 1.71 6.29
C PHE A 178 -3.93 0.56 7.28
N SER A 179 -5.15 0.21 7.65
CA SER A 179 -5.44 -0.88 8.57
C SER A 179 -6.19 -1.99 7.84
N LEU A 180 -5.89 -3.23 8.21
CA LEU A 180 -6.65 -4.36 7.76
C LEU A 180 -6.79 -5.41 8.88
N ALA A 181 -7.91 -6.13 8.84
CA ALA A 181 -8.14 -7.31 9.66
C ALA A 181 -8.13 -8.54 8.74
N PHE A 182 -7.45 -9.58 9.17
CA PHE A 182 -7.36 -10.83 8.43
C PHE A 182 -7.53 -12.03 9.34
N LEU A 183 -7.99 -13.12 8.73
CA LEU A 183 -8.13 -14.39 9.37
C LEU A 183 -6.88 -15.23 9.10
N ASN A 184 -6.30 -15.75 10.17
CA ASN A 184 -5.24 -16.75 10.10
C ASN A 184 -5.88 -18.13 10.30
N LEU A 185 -6.07 -18.86 9.23
CA LEU A 185 -6.62 -20.23 9.27
C LEU A 185 -5.58 -21.18 9.87
N ARG A 186 -6.05 -22.03 10.79
CA ARG A 186 -5.24 -23.09 11.40
C ARG A 186 -5.60 -24.45 10.83
#